data_6dee674f7e06a6c3c296e6f72d62feea
#
_entry.id   6dee674f7e06a6c3c296e6f72d62feea
#
_cell.length_a   1.000
_cell.length_b   1.000
_cell.length_c   1.000
_cell.angle_alpha   90.00
_cell.angle_beta   90.00
_cell.angle_gamma   90.00
#
_symmetry.space_group_name_H-M   'P 1'
#
loop_
_entity.id
_entity.type
_entity.pdbx_description
1 polymer ?
#
loop_
_entity_poly.entity_id
_entity_poly.type
_entity_poly.pdbx_seq_one_letter_code
_entity_poly.pdbx_strand_id
1 'polypeptide(L)'
;MAILQTLNAEIRTMEGQVEAHFGQHPDAEVYLSQPGIGAILGARVLAEFGDAAGRYTDARSRKNYAGTAPITRQSGKTKTVHARFVHNDRLVDALHMQASAAILHDTAVRAYYDGLRARDVSHPAALRQIGNRLVGILHGRLKTNTHYNQATAWSHRTALPTAA
;
A
#
# COMPACT_ATOMS: atom_id res chain seq x y z
N MET A 1 -20.38 14.40 -27.36
CA MET A 1 -18.96 14.12 -27.64
C MET A 1 -18.04 15.24 -27.16
N ALA A 2 -18.32 16.54 -27.49
CA ALA A 2 -17.46 17.67 -27.07
C ALA A 2 -17.20 17.77 -25.55
N ILE A 3 -18.22 17.61 -24.71
CA ILE A 3 -18.10 17.67 -23.24
C ILE A 3 -17.11 16.62 -22.70
N LEU A 4 -17.19 15.38 -23.20
CA LEU A 4 -16.26 14.32 -22.77
C LEU A 4 -14.82 14.60 -23.19
N GLN A 5 -14.62 15.19 -24.36
CA GLN A 5 -13.29 15.59 -24.83
C GLN A 5 -12.70 16.71 -23.96
N THR A 6 -13.52 17.73 -23.64
CA THR A 6 -13.10 18.80 -22.74
C THR A 6 -12.76 18.26 -21.35
N LEU A 7 -13.62 17.44 -20.74
CA LEU A 7 -13.33 16.82 -19.43
C LEU A 7 -12.05 16.00 -19.44
N ASN A 8 -11.82 15.19 -20.47
CA ASN A 8 -10.60 14.41 -20.57
C ASN A 8 -9.35 15.29 -20.73
N ALA A 9 -9.45 16.42 -21.44
CA ALA A 9 -8.34 17.37 -21.56
C ALA A 9 -8.02 18.02 -20.20
N GLU A 10 -9.04 18.46 -19.46
CA GLU A 10 -8.87 19.03 -18.12
C GLU A 10 -8.29 18.03 -17.12
N ILE A 11 -8.76 16.78 -17.13
CA ILE A 11 -8.20 15.71 -16.30
C ILE A 11 -6.71 15.54 -16.57
N ARG A 12 -6.30 15.42 -17.84
CA ARG A 12 -4.88 15.29 -18.21
C ARG A 12 -4.02 16.47 -17.75
N THR A 13 -4.59 17.69 -17.86
CA THR A 13 -3.90 18.91 -17.39
C THR A 13 -3.68 18.85 -15.87
N MET A 14 -4.70 18.47 -15.11
CA MET A 14 -4.59 18.32 -13.65
C MET A 14 -3.64 17.17 -13.26
N GLU A 15 -3.68 16.04 -13.94
CA GLU A 15 -2.74 14.93 -13.73
C GLU A 15 -1.30 15.39 -13.95
N GLY A 16 -1.01 16.11 -15.03
CA GLY A 16 0.32 16.66 -15.30
C GLY A 16 0.81 17.62 -14.22
N GLN A 17 -0.09 18.47 -13.67
CA GLN A 17 0.24 19.34 -12.54
C GLN A 17 0.57 18.55 -11.27
N VAL A 18 -0.23 17.52 -10.96
CA VAL A 18 0.02 16.64 -9.80
C VAL A 18 1.36 15.93 -9.95
N GLU A 19 1.65 15.36 -11.11
CA GLU A 19 2.92 14.69 -11.39
C GLU A 19 4.12 15.64 -11.22
N ALA A 20 4.03 16.85 -11.77
CA ALA A 20 5.09 17.83 -11.68
C ALA A 20 5.39 18.25 -10.23
N HIS A 21 4.34 18.49 -9.42
CA HIS A 21 4.51 18.88 -8.03
C HIS A 21 4.96 17.70 -7.16
N PHE A 22 4.38 16.52 -7.37
CA PHE A 22 4.77 15.31 -6.64
C PHE A 22 6.24 14.95 -6.91
N GLY A 23 6.70 15.05 -8.16
CA GLY A 23 8.09 14.77 -8.53
C GLY A 23 9.12 15.68 -7.85
N GLN A 24 8.70 16.85 -7.36
CA GLN A 24 9.57 17.76 -6.60
C GLN A 24 9.67 17.40 -5.10
N HIS A 25 8.82 16.49 -4.62
CA HIS A 25 8.84 16.09 -3.20
C HIS A 25 10.06 15.21 -2.89
N PRO A 26 10.76 15.42 -1.76
CA PRO A 26 11.96 14.65 -1.41
C PRO A 26 11.76 13.14 -1.38
N ASP A 27 10.57 12.69 -0.99
CA ASP A 27 10.25 11.26 -0.88
C ASP A 27 9.65 10.69 -2.17
N ALA A 28 9.46 11.47 -3.24
CA ALA A 28 8.77 11.05 -4.46
C ALA A 28 9.34 9.73 -5.02
N GLU A 29 10.67 9.65 -5.15
CA GLU A 29 11.37 8.47 -5.65
C GLU A 29 11.14 7.22 -4.78
N VAL A 30 11.05 7.39 -3.46
CA VAL A 30 10.75 6.29 -2.54
C VAL A 30 9.33 5.75 -2.76
N TYR A 31 8.35 6.65 -2.98
CA TYR A 31 6.98 6.25 -3.32
C TYR A 31 6.92 5.57 -4.69
N LEU A 32 7.53 6.17 -5.72
CA LEU A 32 7.54 5.65 -7.09
C LEU A 32 8.23 4.30 -7.20
N SER A 33 9.19 4.02 -6.33
CA SER A 33 9.85 2.72 -6.29
C SER A 33 8.95 1.58 -5.79
N GLN A 34 7.84 1.90 -5.09
CA GLN A 34 6.95 0.88 -4.53
C GLN A 34 6.15 0.18 -5.63
N PRO A 35 5.95 -1.14 -5.55
CA PRO A 35 5.17 -1.86 -6.53
C PRO A 35 3.72 -1.34 -6.56
N GLY A 36 3.21 -1.11 -7.77
CA GLY A 36 1.85 -0.67 -8.01
C GLY A 36 1.59 0.82 -7.73
N ILE A 37 2.62 1.64 -7.50
CA ILE A 37 2.50 3.09 -7.35
C ILE A 37 3.03 3.81 -8.61
N GLY A 38 2.16 4.57 -9.25
CA GLY A 38 2.51 5.61 -10.23
C GLY A 38 2.42 7.00 -9.60
N ALA A 39 2.74 8.05 -10.36
CA ALA A 39 2.83 9.42 -9.83
C ALA A 39 1.52 9.89 -9.18
N ILE A 40 0.37 9.70 -9.82
CA ILE A 40 -0.93 10.13 -9.29
C ILE A 40 -1.29 9.38 -8.00
N LEU A 41 -1.10 8.07 -7.98
CA LEU A 41 -1.39 7.27 -6.80
C LEU A 41 -0.39 7.57 -5.68
N GLY A 42 0.88 7.79 -6.01
CA GLY A 42 1.92 8.18 -5.07
C GLY A 42 1.63 9.52 -4.41
N ALA A 43 1.25 10.52 -5.21
CA ALA A 43 0.81 11.83 -4.71
C ALA A 43 -0.37 11.70 -3.75
N ARG A 44 -1.38 10.90 -4.11
CA ARG A 44 -2.55 10.63 -3.26
C ARG A 44 -2.17 9.98 -1.94
N VAL A 45 -1.35 8.94 -1.97
CA VAL A 45 -0.89 8.22 -0.76
C VAL A 45 -0.04 9.12 0.12
N LEU A 46 0.85 9.93 -0.46
CA LEU A 46 1.66 10.91 0.25
C LEU A 46 0.76 11.96 0.93
N ALA A 47 -0.19 12.55 0.21
CA ALA A 47 -1.10 13.56 0.74
C ALA A 47 -1.92 13.04 1.93
N GLU A 48 -2.40 11.80 1.87
CA GLU A 48 -3.18 11.20 2.96
C GLU A 48 -2.32 10.79 4.17
N PHE A 49 -1.09 10.32 3.96
CA PHE A 49 -0.17 10.05 5.05
C PHE A 49 0.43 11.33 5.65
N GLY A 50 0.65 12.34 4.83
CA GLY A 50 1.44 13.53 5.19
C GLY A 50 2.93 13.21 5.31
N ASP A 51 3.73 14.26 5.29
CA ASP A 51 5.20 14.26 5.26
C ASP A 51 5.86 14.73 6.56
N ALA A 52 5.05 15.10 7.59
CA ALA A 52 5.58 15.60 8.85
C ALA A 52 6.53 14.58 9.49
N ALA A 53 7.77 15.02 9.76
CA ALA A 53 8.78 14.20 10.38
C ALA A 53 8.31 13.70 11.77
N GLY A 54 8.49 12.39 12.02
CA GLY A 54 8.12 11.79 13.30
C GLY A 54 6.61 11.53 13.49
N ARG A 55 5.75 11.86 12.52
CA ARG A 55 4.30 11.60 12.60
C ARG A 55 3.96 10.13 12.93
N TYR A 56 4.77 9.21 12.44
CA TYR A 56 4.62 7.78 12.71
C TYR A 56 5.88 7.26 13.40
N THR A 57 5.76 6.89 14.66
CA THR A 57 6.88 6.37 15.47
C THR A 57 7.41 5.04 14.93
N ASP A 58 6.53 4.21 14.37
CA ASP A 58 6.85 2.89 13.84
C ASP A 58 5.92 2.48 12.68
N ALA A 59 6.23 1.36 12.05
CA ALA A 59 5.41 0.80 10.98
C ALA A 59 4.00 0.42 11.45
N ARG A 60 3.84 0.05 12.73
CA ARG A 60 2.55 -0.32 13.30
C ARG A 60 1.62 0.90 13.40
N SER A 61 2.13 2.03 13.84
CA SER A 61 1.37 3.28 13.92
C SER A 61 0.91 3.73 12.54
N ARG A 62 1.78 3.66 11.51
CA ARG A 62 1.41 3.96 10.11
C ARG A 62 0.35 3.01 9.57
N LYS A 63 0.46 1.70 9.82
CA LYS A 63 -0.54 0.69 9.44
C LYS A 63 -1.89 0.89 10.15
N ASN A 64 -1.87 1.31 11.41
CA ASN A 64 -3.07 1.63 12.16
C ASN A 64 -3.79 2.84 11.55
N TYR A 65 -3.05 3.90 11.25
CA TYR A 65 -3.59 5.09 10.57
C TYR A 65 -4.16 4.75 9.19
N ALA A 66 -3.45 3.94 8.42
CA ALA A 66 -3.88 3.45 7.11
C ALA A 66 -5.12 2.55 7.14
N GLY A 67 -5.59 2.13 8.32
CA GLY A 67 -6.72 1.21 8.44
C GLY A 67 -6.42 -0.22 7.98
N THR A 68 -5.19 -0.53 7.58
CA THR A 68 -4.81 -1.84 7.04
C THR A 68 -4.50 -2.87 8.14
N ALA A 69 -4.12 -2.41 9.33
CA ALA A 69 -3.84 -3.30 10.46
C ALA A 69 -5.14 -3.92 11.00
N PRO A 70 -5.18 -5.25 11.18
CA PRO A 70 -6.35 -5.92 11.74
C PRO A 70 -6.55 -5.57 13.22
N ILE A 71 -7.80 -5.68 13.69
CA ILE A 71 -8.14 -5.62 15.11
C ILE A 71 -8.36 -7.04 15.61
N THR A 72 -7.62 -7.43 16.65
CA THR A 72 -7.84 -8.69 17.34
C THR A 72 -8.74 -8.42 18.55
N ARG A 73 -9.84 -9.16 18.65
CA ARG A 73 -10.72 -9.22 19.83
C ARG A 73 -10.56 -10.59 20.45
N GLN A 74 -10.22 -10.60 21.73
CA GLN A 74 -10.08 -11.85 22.49
C GLN A 74 -10.88 -11.75 23.78
N SER A 75 -11.73 -12.76 24.02
CA SER A 75 -12.49 -12.91 25.24
C SER A 75 -12.42 -14.39 25.64
N GLY A 76 -11.81 -14.67 26.78
CA GLY A 76 -11.58 -16.04 27.23
C GLY A 76 -10.82 -16.87 26.18
N LYS A 77 -11.44 -17.98 25.74
CA LYS A 77 -10.88 -18.91 24.74
C LYS A 77 -11.14 -18.47 23.28
N THR A 78 -12.00 -17.47 23.09
CA THR A 78 -12.37 -17.03 21.72
C THR A 78 -11.48 -15.87 21.28
N LYS A 79 -10.84 -16.05 20.11
CA LYS A 79 -10.03 -15.03 19.46
C LYS A 79 -10.55 -14.80 18.04
N THR A 80 -10.96 -13.57 17.74
CA THR A 80 -11.43 -13.16 16.41
C THR A 80 -10.58 -12.03 15.85
N VAL A 81 -10.36 -12.05 14.53
CA VAL A 81 -9.59 -11.02 13.83
C VAL A 81 -10.50 -10.33 12.83
N HIS A 82 -10.66 -9.04 12.97
CA HIS A 82 -11.55 -8.21 12.16
C HIS A 82 -10.80 -7.15 11.38
N ALA A 83 -11.36 -6.74 10.24
CA ALA A 83 -10.94 -5.52 9.57
C ALA A 83 -11.26 -4.30 10.47
N ARG A 84 -10.42 -3.27 10.40
CA ARG A 84 -10.65 -2.03 11.13
C ARG A 84 -11.83 -1.28 10.51
N PHE A 85 -12.83 -0.95 11.34
CA PHE A 85 -14.01 -0.23 10.89
C PHE A 85 -13.72 1.27 10.70
N VAL A 86 -13.09 1.91 11.70
CA VAL A 86 -12.72 3.33 11.61
C VAL A 86 -11.41 3.46 10.86
N HIS A 87 -11.43 4.09 9.71
CA HIS A 87 -10.26 4.32 8.84
C HIS A 87 -10.50 5.51 7.91
N ASN A 88 -9.45 5.96 7.23
CA ASN A 88 -9.55 6.94 6.16
C ASN A 88 -9.89 6.22 4.85
N ASP A 89 -11.12 6.39 4.37
CA ASP A 89 -11.62 5.71 3.17
C ASP A 89 -10.76 6.01 1.93
N ARG A 90 -10.30 7.26 1.77
CA ARG A 90 -9.47 7.68 0.62
C ARG A 90 -8.13 6.95 0.61
N LEU A 91 -7.53 6.80 1.79
CA LEU A 91 -6.25 6.10 1.92
C LEU A 91 -6.42 4.59 1.73
N VAL A 92 -7.48 4.00 2.31
CA VAL A 92 -7.77 2.57 2.12
C VAL A 92 -8.01 2.25 0.65
N ASP A 93 -8.77 3.10 -0.06
CA ASP A 93 -9.01 2.93 -1.49
C ASP A 93 -7.70 3.02 -2.30
N ALA A 94 -6.86 4.04 -2.03
CA ALA A 94 -5.56 4.17 -2.68
C ALA A 94 -4.64 2.95 -2.44
N LEU A 95 -4.63 2.42 -1.23
CA LEU A 95 -3.84 1.24 -0.88
C LEU A 95 -4.41 -0.06 -1.48
N HIS A 96 -5.73 -0.15 -1.69
CA HIS A 96 -6.35 -1.24 -2.44
C HIS A 96 -5.95 -1.19 -3.92
N MET A 97 -5.95 0.00 -4.52
CA MET A 97 -5.48 0.20 -5.89
C MET A 97 -4.01 -0.20 -6.02
N GLN A 98 -3.16 0.25 -5.09
CA GLN A 98 -1.76 -0.17 -5.04
C GLN A 98 -1.61 -1.68 -4.96
N ALA A 99 -2.31 -2.33 -4.02
CA ALA A 99 -2.22 -3.79 -3.83
C ALA A 99 -2.65 -4.55 -5.08
N SER A 100 -3.73 -4.11 -5.74
CA SER A 100 -4.24 -4.71 -6.99
C SER A 100 -3.23 -4.57 -8.13
N ALA A 101 -2.65 -3.39 -8.32
CA ALA A 101 -1.63 -3.14 -9.34
C ALA A 101 -0.34 -3.91 -9.02
N ALA A 102 0.09 -3.95 -7.75
CA ALA A 102 1.29 -4.66 -7.33
C ALA A 102 1.24 -6.18 -7.64
N ILE A 103 0.07 -6.80 -7.53
CA ILE A 103 -0.14 -8.22 -7.90
C ILE A 103 0.18 -8.49 -9.38
N LEU A 104 -0.02 -7.49 -10.24
CA LEU A 104 0.22 -7.62 -11.69
C LEU A 104 1.68 -7.41 -12.08
N HIS A 105 2.43 -6.62 -11.29
CA HIS A 105 3.75 -6.13 -11.68
C HIS A 105 4.91 -6.64 -10.80
N ASP A 106 4.62 -7.23 -9.62
CA ASP A 106 5.64 -7.73 -8.71
C ASP A 106 5.41 -9.22 -8.40
N THR A 107 6.40 -10.03 -8.76
CA THR A 107 6.31 -11.49 -8.64
C THR A 107 6.22 -11.98 -7.19
N ALA A 108 6.86 -11.29 -6.23
CA ALA A 108 6.78 -11.66 -4.82
C ALA A 108 5.44 -11.28 -4.20
N VAL A 109 4.85 -10.14 -4.60
CA VAL A 109 3.49 -9.75 -4.22
C VAL A 109 2.49 -10.76 -4.80
N ARG A 110 2.67 -11.17 -6.06
CA ARG A 110 1.83 -12.18 -6.71
C ARG A 110 1.92 -13.51 -5.98
N ALA A 111 3.10 -14.00 -5.70
CA ALA A 111 3.28 -15.26 -4.97
C ALA A 111 2.65 -15.19 -3.55
N TYR A 112 2.74 -14.02 -2.91
CA TYR A 112 2.07 -13.83 -1.62
C TYR A 112 0.55 -13.88 -1.74
N TYR A 113 -0.01 -13.21 -2.75
CA TYR A 113 -1.44 -13.25 -3.04
C TYR A 113 -1.92 -14.68 -3.31
N ASP A 114 -1.24 -15.40 -4.19
CA ASP A 114 -1.62 -16.78 -4.54
C ASP A 114 -1.57 -17.71 -3.32
N GLY A 115 -0.56 -17.55 -2.46
CA GLY A 115 -0.47 -18.27 -1.19
C GLY A 115 -1.56 -17.92 -0.17
N LEU A 116 -2.14 -16.70 -0.21
CA LEU A 116 -3.31 -16.34 0.58
C LEU A 116 -4.57 -17.01 -0.01
N ARG A 117 -4.74 -16.96 -1.32
CA ARG A 117 -5.89 -17.56 -2.01
C ARG A 117 -5.92 -19.08 -1.86
N ALA A 118 -4.77 -19.73 -1.87
CA ALA A 118 -4.66 -21.18 -1.63
C ALA A 118 -5.08 -21.59 -0.20
N ARG A 119 -5.16 -20.63 0.73
CA ARG A 119 -5.66 -20.83 2.11
C ARG A 119 -7.08 -20.32 2.30
N ASP A 120 -7.86 -20.23 1.25
CA ASP A 120 -9.24 -19.75 1.23
C ASP A 120 -9.45 -18.31 1.75
N VAL A 121 -8.40 -17.49 1.80
CA VAL A 121 -8.55 -16.08 2.14
C VAL A 121 -9.28 -15.38 0.98
N SER A 122 -10.38 -14.68 1.28
CA SER A 122 -11.15 -13.98 0.24
C SER A 122 -10.32 -12.89 -0.45
N HIS A 123 -10.65 -12.56 -1.70
CA HIS A 123 -9.92 -11.54 -2.47
C HIS A 123 -9.78 -10.20 -1.73
N PRO A 124 -10.86 -9.59 -1.17
CA PRO A 124 -10.72 -8.34 -0.43
C PRO A 124 -9.85 -8.45 0.83
N ALA A 125 -9.88 -9.62 1.50
CA ALA A 125 -9.03 -9.85 2.66
C ALA A 125 -7.56 -10.03 2.27
N ALA A 126 -7.28 -10.66 1.12
CA ALA A 126 -5.94 -10.78 0.57
C ALA A 126 -5.36 -9.42 0.18
N LEU A 127 -6.15 -8.56 -0.50
CA LEU A 127 -5.74 -7.19 -0.82
C LEU A 127 -5.40 -6.38 0.44
N ARG A 128 -6.22 -6.46 1.49
CA ARG A 128 -5.92 -5.77 2.77
C ARG A 128 -4.61 -6.27 3.40
N GLN A 129 -4.34 -7.57 3.34
CA GLN A 129 -3.08 -8.12 3.87
C GLN A 129 -1.86 -7.66 3.06
N ILE A 130 -1.98 -7.60 1.73
CA ILE A 130 -0.94 -7.05 0.85
C ILE A 130 -0.72 -5.58 1.17
N GLY A 131 -1.78 -4.77 1.19
CA GLY A 131 -1.69 -3.35 1.54
C GLY A 131 -1.05 -3.11 2.91
N ASN A 132 -1.44 -3.89 3.93
CA ASN A 132 -0.82 -3.83 5.25
C ASN A 132 0.69 -4.12 5.22
N ARG A 133 1.13 -5.06 4.38
CA ARG A 133 2.56 -5.36 4.22
C ARG A 133 3.27 -4.24 3.46
N LEU A 134 2.70 -3.76 2.35
CA LEU A 134 3.29 -2.69 1.55
C LEU A 134 3.43 -1.39 2.34
N VAL A 135 2.45 -1.04 3.19
CA VAL A 135 2.57 0.10 4.13
C VAL A 135 3.75 -0.07 5.09
N GLY A 136 3.99 -1.29 5.58
CA GLY A 136 5.13 -1.55 6.44
C GLY A 136 6.47 -1.43 5.71
N ILE A 137 6.53 -1.90 4.47
CA ILE A 137 7.71 -1.78 3.61
C ILE A 137 7.96 -0.29 3.30
N LEU A 138 6.94 0.44 2.88
CA LEU A 138 7.01 1.89 2.62
C LEU A 138 7.53 2.65 3.85
N HIS A 139 7.02 2.36 5.06
CA HIS A 139 7.50 3.00 6.29
C HIS A 139 9.01 2.78 6.48
N GLY A 140 9.49 1.55 6.29
CA GLY A 140 10.92 1.25 6.39
C GLY A 140 11.76 1.98 5.36
N ARG A 141 11.28 2.06 4.10
CA ARG A 141 11.98 2.76 3.02
C ARG A 141 12.03 4.27 3.23
N LEU A 142 10.94 4.88 3.67
CA LEU A 142 10.92 6.30 4.04
C LEU A 142 11.87 6.61 5.21
N LYS A 143 11.93 5.73 6.21
CA LYS A 143 12.84 5.92 7.36
C LYS A 143 14.32 5.88 6.96
N THR A 144 14.68 5.05 5.98
CA THR A 144 16.07 4.87 5.52
C THR A 144 16.39 5.63 4.24
N ASN A 145 15.41 6.34 3.68
CA ASN A 145 15.49 7.02 2.38
C ASN A 145 16.07 6.09 1.30
N THR A 146 15.51 4.89 1.18
CA THR A 146 15.96 3.88 0.21
C THR A 146 14.81 3.41 -0.65
N HIS A 147 15.11 3.04 -1.91
CA HIS A 147 14.12 2.50 -2.84
C HIS A 147 13.65 1.10 -2.44
N TYR A 148 12.48 0.73 -2.91
CA TYR A 148 11.98 -0.63 -2.78
C TYR A 148 12.94 -1.63 -3.43
N ASN A 149 13.19 -2.72 -2.73
CA ASN A 149 13.93 -3.85 -3.24
C ASN A 149 13.18 -5.13 -2.87
N GLN A 150 12.72 -5.85 -3.89
CA GLN A 150 11.91 -7.05 -3.74
C GLN A 150 12.59 -8.12 -2.87
N ALA A 151 13.88 -8.38 -3.12
CA ALA A 151 14.62 -9.43 -2.41
C ALA A 151 14.68 -9.18 -0.89
N THR A 152 14.95 -7.92 -0.49
CA THR A 152 15.01 -7.56 0.93
C THR A 152 13.62 -7.44 1.57
N ALA A 153 12.62 -6.94 0.82
CA ALA A 153 11.28 -6.75 1.33
C ALA A 153 10.55 -8.07 1.66
N TRP A 154 10.92 -9.16 0.97
CA TRP A 154 10.28 -10.47 1.08
C TRP A 154 11.21 -11.58 1.60
N SER A 155 12.43 -11.27 2.04
CA SER A 155 13.47 -12.23 2.46
C SER A 155 13.00 -13.25 3.49
N HIS A 156 12.16 -12.84 4.47
CA HIS A 156 11.71 -13.77 5.51
C HIS A 156 10.67 -14.80 5.02
N ARG A 157 10.21 -14.71 3.77
CA ARG A 157 9.27 -15.70 3.20
C ARG A 157 9.96 -16.75 2.35
N THR A 158 11.07 -16.40 1.75
CA THR A 158 11.93 -17.35 1.05
C THR A 158 12.66 -18.28 2.02
N ALA A 159 12.74 -17.89 3.31
CA ALA A 159 13.39 -18.67 4.37
C ALA A 159 12.46 -19.64 5.14
N LEU A 160 11.16 -19.69 4.81
CA LEU A 160 10.28 -20.70 5.42
C LEU A 160 10.45 -22.02 4.67
N PRO A 161 10.92 -23.11 5.31
CA PRO A 161 11.00 -24.41 4.69
C PRO A 161 9.59 -24.84 4.27
N THR A 162 9.49 -25.35 3.06
CA THR A 162 8.32 -26.11 2.62
C THR A 162 8.17 -27.25 3.62
N ALA A 163 7.15 -27.20 4.47
CA ALA A 163 6.83 -28.35 5.33
C ALA A 163 6.50 -29.51 4.39
N ALA A 164 7.32 -30.54 4.51
CA ALA A 164 7.09 -31.84 3.88
C ALA A 164 5.86 -32.52 4.47
#